data_3f4a248093ad460b7d9538459515e53b
#
_entry.id   3f4a248093ad460b7d9538459515e53b
#
_cell.length_a   1.000
_cell.length_b   1.000
_cell.length_c   1.000
_cell.angle_alpha   90.00
_cell.angle_beta   90.00
_cell.angle_gamma   90.00
#
_symmetry.space_group_name_H-M   'P 1'
#
loop_
_entity.id
_entity.type
_entity.pdbx_description
1 polymer ?
#
loop_
_entity_poly.entity_id
_entity_poly.type
_entity_poly.pdbx_seq_one_letter_code
_entity_poly.pdbx_strand_id
1 'polypeptide(L)'
;MILTFKQPSVRGVDEEGDRFKVREETEVEVVEAGPLGKIFEGLGLRGWFSYEKYRTTWKLGASQRWAKDLLIELDETPAGAFVELEGPPEAIDKAAAALGYSRKDYLLKNYLALYAEDCKRRGVAPGNMLFTSGKTK
;
A
#
# COMPACT_ATOMS: atom_id res chain seq x y z
N MET A 1 10.84 -14.49 0.67
CA MET A 1 10.00 -13.49 1.38
C MET A 1 10.78 -12.19 1.49
N ILE A 2 10.10 -11.04 1.49
CA ILE A 2 10.76 -9.74 1.70
C ILE A 2 10.34 -9.20 3.07
N LEU A 3 11.30 -8.75 3.85
CA LEU A 3 11.09 -7.93 5.03
C LEU A 3 11.29 -6.48 4.62
N THR A 4 10.28 -5.65 4.83
CA THR A 4 10.32 -4.22 4.51
C THR A 4 10.14 -3.39 5.78
N PHE A 5 11.06 -2.49 6.05
CA PHE A 5 10.92 -1.44 7.05
C PHE A 5 10.54 -0.13 6.37
N LYS A 6 9.40 0.43 6.75
CA LYS A 6 8.87 1.67 6.17
C LYS A 6 8.85 2.78 7.21
N GLN A 7 9.49 3.90 6.90
CA GLN A 7 9.51 5.08 7.78
C GLN A 7 9.11 6.34 7.00
N PRO A 8 8.58 7.37 7.68
CA PRO A 8 8.36 8.67 7.04
C PRO A 8 9.69 9.19 6.48
N SER A 9 9.67 9.71 5.24
CA SER A 9 10.87 10.33 4.67
C SER A 9 11.20 11.64 5.40
N VAL A 10 12.43 11.76 5.86
CA VAL A 10 12.95 13.00 6.47
C VAL A 10 13.14 14.10 5.41
N ARG A 11 13.13 13.74 4.11
CA ARG A 11 13.44 14.63 2.99
C ARG A 11 12.23 15.19 2.25
N GLY A 12 11.02 14.88 2.65
CA GLY A 12 9.85 15.17 1.82
C GLY A 12 8.65 15.67 2.60
N VAL A 13 8.80 16.78 3.30
CA VAL A 13 7.69 17.71 3.45
C VAL A 13 7.92 18.72 2.31
N ASP A 14 7.37 18.44 1.13
CA ASP A 14 7.29 19.45 0.10
C ASP A 14 6.40 20.60 0.61
N GLU A 15 6.70 21.82 0.13
CA GLU A 15 6.01 23.06 0.56
C GLU A 15 4.48 23.03 0.32
N GLU A 16 3.96 22.00 -0.33
CA GLU A 16 2.54 21.77 -0.62
C GLU A 16 1.85 20.78 0.34
N GLY A 17 2.50 20.43 1.46
CA GLY A 17 2.00 19.71 2.63
C GLY A 17 0.96 18.61 2.39
N ASP A 18 1.22 17.37 2.82
CA ASP A 18 0.27 16.27 3.00
C ASP A 18 -0.44 15.70 1.75
N ARG A 19 0.02 16.01 0.54
CA ARG A 19 -0.63 15.57 -0.70
C ARG A 19 -0.24 14.17 -1.16
N PHE A 20 0.97 13.76 -0.82
CA PHE A 20 1.53 12.45 -1.16
C PHE A 20 2.12 11.77 0.07
N LYS A 21 2.04 10.45 0.09
CA LYS A 21 2.65 9.65 1.13
C LYS A 21 4.10 9.32 0.74
N VAL A 22 5.04 10.14 1.19
CA VAL A 22 6.48 9.90 0.94
C VAL A 22 7.05 9.05 2.07
N ARG A 23 7.66 7.91 1.72
CA ARG A 23 8.27 6.97 2.67
C ARG A 23 9.64 6.54 2.19
N GLU A 24 10.52 6.32 3.14
CA GLU A 24 11.76 5.60 2.91
C GLU A 24 11.52 4.13 3.25
N GLU A 25 11.90 3.24 2.34
CA GLU A 25 11.73 1.80 2.49
C GLU A 25 13.09 1.12 2.46
N THR A 26 13.33 0.29 3.47
CA THR A 26 14.50 -0.58 3.52
C THR A 26 14.02 -2.01 3.41
N GLU A 27 14.53 -2.73 2.42
CA GLU A 27 14.12 -4.10 2.12
C GLU A 27 15.27 -5.08 2.23
N VAL A 28 14.96 -6.28 2.69
CA VAL A 28 15.89 -7.40 2.71
C VAL A 28 15.17 -8.69 2.34
N GLU A 29 15.81 -9.51 1.51
CA GLU A 29 15.31 -10.86 1.24
C GLU A 29 15.53 -11.77 2.44
N VAL A 30 14.48 -12.49 2.81
CA VAL A 30 14.49 -13.47 3.90
C VAL A 30 14.18 -14.85 3.34
N VAL A 31 15.07 -15.78 3.57
CA VAL A 31 14.92 -17.17 3.09
C VAL A 31 13.85 -17.88 3.91
N GLU A 32 13.90 -17.76 5.23
CA GLU A 32 13.01 -18.47 6.15
C GLU A 32 12.29 -17.52 7.12
N ALA A 33 10.97 -17.49 7.02
CA ALA A 33 10.13 -16.64 7.88
C ALA A 33 10.12 -17.07 9.35
N GLY A 34 10.16 -18.39 9.60
CA GLY A 34 10.04 -18.94 10.96
C GLY A 34 11.18 -18.51 11.90
N PRO A 35 12.47 -18.71 11.52
CA PRO A 35 13.60 -18.21 12.32
C PRO A 35 13.57 -16.70 12.52
N LEU A 36 13.23 -15.91 11.50
CA LEU A 36 13.10 -14.46 11.63
C LEU A 36 12.00 -14.07 12.62
N GLY A 37 10.86 -14.76 12.60
CA GLY A 37 9.78 -14.55 13.56
C GLY A 37 10.24 -14.74 14.99
N LYS A 38 11.01 -15.81 15.28
CA LYS A 38 11.58 -16.06 16.61
C LYS A 38 12.57 -14.98 17.05
N ILE A 39 13.36 -14.43 16.12
CA ILE A 39 14.26 -13.30 16.42
C ILE A 39 13.44 -12.09 16.81
N PHE A 40 12.40 -11.75 16.06
CA PHE A 40 11.53 -10.62 16.40
C PHE A 40 10.83 -10.79 17.74
N GLU A 41 10.33 -11.99 18.03
CA GLU A 41 9.76 -12.30 19.35
C GLU A 41 10.77 -12.11 20.48
N GLY A 42 12.02 -12.55 20.28
CA GLY A 42 13.12 -12.34 21.22
C GLY A 42 13.48 -10.87 21.44
N LEU A 43 13.25 -10.02 20.43
CA LEU A 43 13.40 -8.56 20.52
C LEU A 43 12.13 -7.87 21.09
N GLY A 44 11.12 -8.63 21.48
CA GLY A 44 9.86 -8.10 22.04
C GLY A 44 8.86 -7.62 20.99
N LEU A 45 9.13 -7.85 19.70
CA LEU A 45 8.21 -7.50 18.61
C LEU A 45 7.22 -8.64 18.37
N ARG A 46 5.98 -8.30 18.06
CA ARG A 46 4.94 -9.28 17.77
C ARG A 46 4.13 -8.84 16.55
N GLY A 47 3.80 -9.82 15.68
CA GLY A 47 2.81 -9.61 14.63
C GLY A 47 1.44 -9.39 15.26
N TRP A 48 0.75 -8.33 14.87
CA TRP A 48 -0.57 -7.99 15.42
C TRP A 48 -1.65 -7.80 14.36
N PHE A 49 -1.26 -7.68 13.09
CA PHE A 49 -2.17 -7.54 11.96
C PHE A 49 -1.62 -8.23 10.73
N SER A 50 -2.43 -9.06 10.11
CA SER A 50 -2.15 -9.70 8.82
C SER A 50 -3.23 -9.32 7.83
N TYR A 51 -2.84 -9.10 6.57
CA TYR A 51 -3.77 -8.83 5.50
C TYR A 51 -3.35 -9.51 4.20
N GLU A 52 -4.34 -9.76 3.35
CA GLU A 52 -4.16 -10.33 2.02
C GLU A 52 -4.65 -9.35 0.97
N LYS A 53 -3.97 -9.33 -0.17
CA LYS A 53 -4.40 -8.63 -1.36
C LYS A 53 -3.95 -9.37 -2.62
N TYR A 54 -4.71 -9.25 -3.68
CA TYR A 54 -4.26 -9.56 -5.02
C TYR A 54 -3.80 -8.25 -5.67
N ARG A 55 -2.57 -8.22 -6.17
CA ARG A 55 -1.99 -7.03 -6.80
C ARG A 55 -1.71 -7.29 -8.27
N THR A 56 -2.19 -6.41 -9.11
CA THR A 56 -1.81 -6.35 -10.52
C THR A 56 -1.07 -5.04 -10.77
N THR A 57 0.15 -5.12 -11.30
CA THR A 57 1.01 -3.96 -11.54
C THR A 57 1.16 -3.70 -13.03
N TRP A 58 1.02 -2.44 -13.44
CA TRP A 58 1.27 -1.98 -14.79
C TRP A 58 2.35 -0.90 -14.83
N LYS A 59 3.17 -0.96 -15.88
CA LYS A 59 4.07 0.12 -16.30
C LYS A 59 3.65 0.57 -17.68
N LEU A 60 3.57 1.88 -17.88
CA LEU A 60 3.28 2.41 -19.20
C LEU A 60 4.49 2.24 -20.13
N GLY A 61 4.23 2.03 -21.42
CA GLY A 61 5.27 1.78 -22.40
C GLY A 61 6.24 2.96 -22.55
N ALA A 62 7.44 2.70 -23.08
CA ALA A 62 8.52 3.67 -23.24
C ALA A 62 8.16 4.92 -24.05
N SER A 63 7.11 4.88 -24.86
CA SER A 63 6.56 6.03 -25.60
C SER A 63 5.95 7.09 -24.66
N GLN A 64 5.54 6.69 -23.47
CA GLN A 64 4.95 7.56 -22.44
C GLN A 64 6.02 8.08 -21.48
N ARG A 65 6.91 8.95 -21.97
CA ARG A 65 8.05 9.46 -21.20
C ARG A 65 7.70 10.07 -19.85
N TRP A 66 6.52 10.68 -19.73
CA TRP A 66 6.04 11.29 -18.49
C TRP A 66 5.76 10.25 -17.37
N ALA A 67 5.55 9.00 -17.75
CA ALA A 67 5.22 7.91 -16.84
C ALA A 67 6.38 6.91 -16.67
N LYS A 68 7.61 7.30 -17.04
CA LYS A 68 8.78 6.41 -17.00
C LYS A 68 8.98 5.74 -15.65
N ASP A 69 8.79 6.48 -14.57
CA ASP A 69 9.02 6.03 -13.20
C ASP A 69 7.68 5.88 -12.42
N LEU A 70 6.56 5.74 -13.15
CA LEU A 70 5.24 5.52 -12.57
C LEU A 70 4.89 4.03 -12.55
N LEU A 71 4.46 3.55 -11.38
CA LEU A 71 3.77 2.28 -11.22
C LEU A 71 2.28 2.54 -11.01
N ILE A 72 1.45 1.75 -11.68
CA ILE A 72 0.01 1.72 -11.46
C ILE A 72 -0.34 0.33 -10.94
N GLU A 73 -0.90 0.26 -9.76
CA GLU A 73 -1.20 -0.99 -9.09
C GLU A 73 -2.66 -1.06 -8.69
N LEU A 74 -3.33 -2.12 -9.12
CA LEU A 74 -4.67 -2.46 -8.65
C LEU A 74 -4.54 -3.47 -7.52
N ASP A 75 -4.98 -3.08 -6.34
CA ASP A 75 -5.03 -3.93 -5.16
C ASP A 75 -6.47 -4.33 -4.86
N GLU A 76 -6.77 -5.60 -5.04
CA GLU A 76 -8.03 -6.19 -4.60
C GLU A 76 -7.84 -6.74 -3.18
N THR A 77 -8.60 -6.22 -2.23
CA THR A 77 -8.54 -6.59 -0.80
C THR A 77 -9.90 -7.02 -0.28
N PRO A 78 -9.99 -7.70 0.87
CA PRO A 78 -11.27 -7.96 1.52
C PRO A 78 -12.10 -6.73 1.87
N ALA A 79 -11.48 -5.55 1.96
CA ALA A 79 -12.14 -4.26 2.23
C ALA A 79 -12.56 -3.51 0.96
N GLY A 80 -12.16 -3.97 -0.22
CA GLY A 80 -12.46 -3.36 -1.51
C GLY A 80 -11.27 -3.32 -2.45
N ALA A 81 -11.49 -2.75 -3.64
CA ALA A 81 -10.45 -2.55 -4.64
C ALA A 81 -9.92 -1.12 -4.59
N PHE A 82 -8.60 -0.98 -4.70
CA PHE A 82 -7.90 0.30 -4.65
C PHE A 82 -6.91 0.40 -5.81
N VAL A 83 -6.70 1.61 -6.30
CA VAL A 83 -5.61 1.90 -7.23
C VAL A 83 -4.51 2.63 -6.45
N GLU A 84 -3.31 2.07 -6.43
CA GLU A 84 -2.11 2.74 -5.92
C GLU A 84 -1.32 3.29 -7.11
N LEU A 85 -0.86 4.52 -6.99
CA LEU A 85 0.00 5.19 -7.95
C LEU A 85 1.31 5.53 -7.24
N GLU A 86 2.42 4.98 -7.71
CA GLU A 86 3.73 5.19 -7.13
C GLU A 86 4.65 5.84 -8.16
N GLY A 87 5.29 6.96 -7.81
CA GLY A 87 6.19 7.66 -8.71
C GLY A 87 6.31 9.16 -8.43
N PRO A 88 6.83 9.92 -9.39
CA PRO A 88 6.92 11.37 -9.26
C PRO A 88 5.52 12.02 -9.13
N PRO A 89 5.38 13.06 -8.27
CA PRO A 89 4.09 13.72 -8.01
C PRO A 89 3.33 14.12 -9.26
N GLU A 90 3.99 14.73 -10.24
CA GLU A 90 3.36 15.15 -11.50
C GLU A 90 2.84 13.96 -12.34
N ALA A 91 3.55 12.83 -12.30
CA ALA A 91 3.12 11.62 -12.99
C ALA A 91 1.91 11.00 -12.30
N ILE A 92 1.87 11.01 -10.97
CA ILE A 92 0.73 10.55 -10.17
C ILE A 92 -0.51 11.40 -10.48
N ASP A 93 -0.40 12.73 -10.41
CA ASP A 93 -1.53 13.64 -10.72
C ASP A 93 -2.07 13.42 -12.14
N LYS A 94 -1.16 13.26 -13.12
CA LYS A 94 -1.54 13.02 -14.51
C LYS A 94 -2.21 11.68 -14.72
N ALA A 95 -1.71 10.62 -14.07
CA ALA A 95 -2.32 9.29 -14.13
C ALA A 95 -3.71 9.27 -13.46
N ALA A 96 -3.82 9.86 -12.28
CA ALA A 96 -5.08 9.98 -11.57
C ALA A 96 -6.13 10.72 -12.42
N ALA A 97 -5.77 11.85 -13.03
CA ALA A 97 -6.65 12.59 -13.92
C ALA A 97 -7.07 11.77 -15.14
N ALA A 98 -6.15 10.99 -15.75
CA ALA A 98 -6.46 10.10 -16.86
C ALA A 98 -7.42 8.96 -16.48
N LEU A 99 -7.39 8.53 -15.21
CA LEU A 99 -8.33 7.56 -14.63
C LEU A 99 -9.64 8.19 -14.15
N GLY A 100 -9.81 9.51 -14.29
CA GLY A 100 -11.03 10.23 -13.91
C GLY A 100 -11.06 10.68 -12.44
N TYR A 101 -9.94 10.61 -11.73
CA TYR A 101 -9.81 11.06 -10.34
C TYR A 101 -9.18 12.44 -10.24
N SER A 102 -9.40 13.10 -9.13
CA SER A 102 -8.84 14.39 -8.77
C SER A 102 -8.18 14.30 -7.40
N ARG A 103 -7.40 15.31 -7.03
CA ARG A 103 -6.68 15.34 -5.73
C ARG A 103 -7.56 15.12 -4.50
N LYS A 104 -8.81 15.52 -4.53
CA LYS A 104 -9.78 15.29 -3.45
C LYS A 104 -10.14 13.81 -3.24
N ASP A 105 -9.84 12.99 -4.23
CA ASP A 105 -10.13 11.55 -4.22
C ASP A 105 -8.93 10.74 -3.68
N TYR A 106 -7.79 11.41 -3.38
CA TYR A 106 -6.59 10.73 -2.90
C TYR A 106 -6.75 10.22 -1.47
N LEU A 107 -6.41 8.95 -1.27
CA LEU A 107 -6.44 8.29 0.02
C LEU A 107 -5.00 8.14 0.55
N LEU A 108 -4.64 8.91 1.58
CA LEU A 108 -3.32 8.84 2.21
C LEU A 108 -3.27 7.82 3.36
N LYS A 109 -4.38 7.19 3.67
CA LYS A 109 -4.50 6.17 4.72
C LYS A 109 -3.84 4.86 4.27
N ASN A 110 -3.32 4.10 5.20
CA ASN A 110 -2.87 2.74 4.94
C ASN A 110 -4.06 1.74 4.97
N TYR A 111 -3.85 0.52 4.48
CA TYR A 111 -4.91 -0.51 4.42
C TYR A 111 -5.51 -0.83 5.78
N LEU A 112 -4.71 -0.81 6.84
CA LEU A 112 -5.22 -1.03 8.19
C LEU A 112 -6.25 0.03 8.59
N ALA A 113 -5.94 1.31 8.34
CA ALA A 113 -6.86 2.40 8.66
C ALA A 113 -8.14 2.33 7.81
N LEU A 114 -8.01 2.05 6.51
CA LEU A 114 -9.15 1.87 5.60
C LEU A 114 -10.02 0.67 6.04
N TYR A 115 -9.40 -0.43 6.42
CA TYR A 115 -10.10 -1.61 6.91
C TYR A 115 -10.79 -1.35 8.25
N ALA A 116 -10.15 -0.65 9.18
CA ALA A 116 -10.77 -0.29 10.45
C ALA A 116 -12.01 0.60 10.27
N GLU A 117 -11.98 1.53 9.32
CA GLU A 117 -13.13 2.36 8.95
C GLU A 117 -14.26 1.52 8.31
N ASP A 118 -13.91 0.58 7.44
CA ASP A 118 -14.89 -0.34 6.86
C ASP A 118 -15.53 -1.22 7.94
N CYS A 119 -14.75 -1.78 8.87
CA CYS A 119 -15.27 -2.53 10.00
C CYS A 119 -16.22 -1.70 10.87
N LYS A 120 -15.84 -0.45 11.15
CA LYS A 120 -16.70 0.49 11.90
C LYS A 120 -18.01 0.75 11.16
N ARG A 121 -17.98 0.96 9.85
CA ARG A 121 -19.19 1.16 9.02
C ARG A 121 -20.09 -0.06 9.03
N ARG A 122 -19.52 -1.29 9.05
CA ARG A 122 -20.25 -2.55 9.11
C ARG A 122 -20.67 -2.97 10.52
N GLY A 123 -20.23 -2.25 11.56
CA GLY A 123 -20.54 -2.59 12.95
C GLY A 123 -19.83 -3.85 13.46
N VAL A 124 -18.66 -4.21 12.92
CA VAL A 124 -17.87 -5.38 13.30
C VAL A 124 -16.54 -4.97 13.92
N ALA A 125 -16.02 -5.80 14.82
CA ALA A 125 -14.68 -5.57 15.38
C ALA A 125 -13.60 -5.84 14.32
N PRO A 126 -12.55 -5.00 14.20
CA PRO A 126 -11.45 -5.25 13.30
C PRO A 126 -10.61 -6.45 13.78
N GLY A 127 -10.27 -7.33 12.85
CA GLY A 127 -9.35 -8.45 13.01
C GLY A 127 -8.32 -8.43 11.90
N ASN A 128 -7.79 -9.59 11.51
CA ASN A 128 -6.99 -9.72 10.30
C ASN A 128 -7.88 -9.51 9.05
N MET A 129 -7.32 -8.86 8.02
CA MET A 129 -8.02 -8.61 6.76
C MET A 129 -7.66 -9.70 5.74
N LEU A 130 -8.29 -10.85 5.86
CA LEU A 130 -8.05 -12.04 5.04
C LEU A 130 -9.25 -12.32 4.14
N PHE A 131 -9.01 -12.89 2.96
CA PHE A 131 -10.10 -13.38 2.13
C PHE A 131 -10.77 -14.56 2.82
N THR A 132 -12.09 -14.56 2.90
CA THR A 132 -12.84 -15.71 3.38
C THR A 132 -12.73 -16.85 2.36
N SER A 133 -12.35 -18.05 2.81
CA SER A 133 -12.33 -19.26 1.98
C SER A 133 -13.74 -19.50 1.42
N GLY A 134 -13.96 -19.14 0.15
CA GLY A 134 -15.28 -19.31 -0.49
C GLY A 134 -15.57 -18.41 -1.69
N LYS A 135 -14.69 -17.46 -2.02
CA LYS A 135 -14.80 -16.67 -3.27
C LYS A 135 -13.62 -16.89 -4.17
N THR A 136 -13.50 -18.11 -4.69
CA THR A 136 -12.78 -18.33 -5.95
C THR A 136 -13.75 -17.89 -7.06
N LYS A 137 -13.43 -16.79 -7.72
CA LYS A 137 -14.00 -16.47 -9.04
C LYS A 137 -13.16 -17.11 -10.11
#